data_2412d8e694fe342fb3fddaefd0b21661
#
_entry.id   2412d8e694fe342fb3fddaefd0b21661
#
_cell.length_a   1.000
_cell.length_b   1.000
_cell.length_c   1.000
_cell.angle_alpha   90.00
_cell.angle_beta   90.00
_cell.angle_gamma   90.00
#
_symmetry.space_group_name_H-M   'P 1'
#
loop_
_entity.id
_entity.type
_entity.pdbx_description
1 polymer ?
#
loop_
_entity_poly.entity_id
_entity_poly.type
_entity_poly.pdbx_seq_one_letter_code
_entity_poly.pdbx_strand_id
1 'polypeptide(L)'
;MEETYDIMQGVLPVNSNGNGIGFLSYNIGIKKEMADGDEISNSATITFDFEEPIETPVWTNVVDAVAPQSEITFAASQDGIVTLRFNAEDNRSGVWKYNLYVQDTEGGKWTKVEDEITTSEYKFKGYPGFDYGFCVMAVDMAGNVEQKELTREVSQATFKYGDANGDGKVNSEDVSLAVEYYLNGPILIYMCS
;
A
#
# COMPACT_ATOMS: atom_id res chain seq x y z
N MET A 1 55.08 -14.24 -17.78
CA MET A 1 54.51 -13.17 -18.64
C MET A 1 54.27 -12.00 -17.71
N GLU A 2 55.18 -11.02 -17.70
CA GLU A 2 54.99 -9.79 -16.95
C GLU A 2 53.93 -8.98 -17.71
N GLU A 3 52.78 -8.70 -17.08
CA GLU A 3 51.87 -7.70 -17.56
C GLU A 3 52.53 -6.33 -17.42
N THR A 4 52.99 -5.77 -18.53
CA THR A 4 53.42 -4.38 -18.58
C THR A 4 52.22 -3.49 -18.37
N TYR A 5 52.07 -2.97 -17.17
CA TYR A 5 51.10 -1.89 -16.88
C TYR A 5 51.49 -0.68 -17.70
N ASP A 6 50.67 -0.35 -18.71
CA ASP A 6 50.84 0.88 -19.46
C ASP A 6 50.31 2.05 -18.60
N ILE A 7 51.23 2.82 -18.03
CA ILE A 7 50.98 3.97 -17.14
C ILE A 7 50.13 5.03 -17.84
N MET A 8 50.02 4.99 -19.17
CA MET A 8 49.24 5.96 -19.96
C MET A 8 47.77 5.48 -20.19
N GLN A 9 47.45 4.27 -19.77
CA GLN A 9 46.11 3.74 -19.87
C GLN A 9 45.38 3.98 -18.53
N GLY A 10 44.54 5.00 -18.48
CA GLY A 10 43.70 5.26 -17.28
C GLY A 10 42.78 4.10 -16.93
N VAL A 11 42.23 4.14 -15.72
CA VAL A 11 41.30 3.10 -15.20
C VAL A 11 40.05 2.95 -16.07
N LEU A 12 39.62 4.05 -16.72
CA LEU A 12 38.50 4.08 -17.64
C LEU A 12 38.99 4.46 -19.06
N PRO A 13 38.58 3.72 -20.10
CA PRO A 13 38.85 4.12 -21.48
C PRO A 13 38.05 5.36 -21.86
N VAL A 14 38.44 5.98 -22.98
CA VAL A 14 37.61 7.05 -23.56
C VAL A 14 36.20 6.54 -23.79
N ASN A 15 35.21 7.27 -23.31
CA ASN A 15 33.82 6.84 -23.40
C ASN A 15 33.36 6.74 -24.87
N SER A 16 33.33 5.51 -25.37
CA SER A 16 32.68 5.16 -26.62
C SER A 16 31.66 4.03 -26.32
N ASN A 17 30.40 4.25 -26.62
CA ASN A 17 29.32 3.29 -26.37
C ASN A 17 29.09 2.92 -24.87
N GLY A 18 29.39 3.82 -23.93
CA GLY A 18 29.15 3.61 -22.50
C GLY A 18 30.25 2.86 -21.73
N ASN A 19 31.34 2.46 -22.37
CA ASN A 19 32.43 1.69 -21.72
C ASN A 19 33.42 2.56 -20.91
N GLY A 20 33.35 3.90 -21.03
CA GLY A 20 34.17 4.86 -20.28
C GLY A 20 33.43 5.47 -19.09
N ILE A 21 32.42 4.81 -18.56
CA ILE A 21 31.63 5.27 -17.42
C ILE A 21 31.87 4.35 -16.23
N GLY A 22 32.23 4.94 -15.09
CA GLY A 22 32.30 4.25 -13.80
C GLY A 22 31.23 4.79 -12.86
N PHE A 23 30.71 3.97 -11.97
CA PHE A 23 29.82 4.38 -10.90
C PHE A 23 30.19 3.68 -9.60
N LEU A 24 29.92 4.36 -8.50
CA LEU A 24 30.03 3.82 -7.15
C LEU A 24 28.70 3.98 -6.45
N SER A 25 28.21 2.93 -5.83
CA SER A 25 27.04 2.99 -4.96
C SER A 25 27.36 2.45 -3.58
N TYR A 26 26.78 3.06 -2.55
CA TYR A 26 26.91 2.59 -1.18
C TYR A 26 25.62 2.85 -0.42
N ASN A 27 25.37 2.07 0.64
CA ASN A 27 24.24 2.25 1.53
C ASN A 27 24.75 2.75 2.88
N ILE A 28 24.06 3.76 3.43
CA ILE A 28 24.34 4.30 4.76
C ILE A 28 23.11 4.07 5.63
N GLY A 29 23.30 3.45 6.79
CA GLY A 29 22.25 3.36 7.81
C GLY A 29 22.03 4.70 8.51
N ILE A 30 20.78 5.03 8.77
CA ILE A 30 20.38 6.23 9.54
C ILE A 30 20.76 6.00 11.00
N LYS A 31 21.33 7.04 11.67
CA LYS A 31 21.59 7.00 13.11
C LYS A 31 20.27 6.98 13.87
N LYS A 32 20.20 6.22 14.96
CA LYS A 32 18.97 6.07 15.77
C LYS A 32 18.49 7.38 16.42
N GLU A 33 19.38 8.35 16.61
CA GLU A 33 19.11 9.63 17.25
C GLU A 33 18.57 10.70 16.27
N MET A 34 18.47 10.40 14.98
CA MET A 34 17.94 11.36 14.01
C MET A 34 16.43 11.50 14.18
N ALA A 35 16.01 12.76 14.19
CA ALA A 35 14.62 13.14 14.33
C ALA A 35 13.95 13.34 12.96
N ASP A 36 12.62 13.41 12.97
CA ASP A 36 11.85 13.79 11.80
C ASP A 36 12.26 15.19 11.31
N GLY A 37 12.57 15.29 10.01
CA GLY A 37 13.03 16.52 9.39
C GLY A 37 14.53 16.76 9.44
N ASP A 38 15.30 15.91 10.08
CA ASP A 38 16.76 16.00 10.02
C ASP A 38 17.26 15.78 8.59
N GLU A 39 18.31 16.53 8.21
CA GLU A 39 18.89 16.45 6.88
C GLU A 39 20.17 15.60 6.87
N ILE A 40 20.28 14.75 5.85
CA ILE A 40 21.47 13.96 5.54
C ILE A 40 22.01 14.45 4.21
N SER A 41 23.10 15.19 4.26
CA SER A 41 23.74 15.72 3.08
C SER A 41 25.01 14.95 2.75
N ASN A 42 25.24 14.73 1.47
CA ASN A 42 26.41 14.04 0.95
C ASN A 42 26.92 14.68 -0.34
N SER A 43 28.24 14.71 -0.48
CA SER A 43 28.94 15.05 -1.71
C SER A 43 30.16 14.13 -1.84
N ALA A 44 30.72 14.04 -3.03
CA ALA A 44 31.93 13.28 -3.28
C ALA A 44 32.99 14.18 -3.92
N THR A 45 34.23 13.91 -3.59
CA THR A 45 35.41 14.49 -4.25
C THR A 45 35.97 13.46 -5.21
N ILE A 46 36.11 13.80 -6.48
CA ILE A 46 36.67 12.95 -7.51
C ILE A 46 38.06 13.48 -7.86
N THR A 47 39.07 12.65 -7.70
CA THR A 47 40.46 13.01 -8.02
C THR A 47 40.96 12.12 -9.15
N PHE A 48 41.49 12.71 -10.20
CA PHE A 48 42.13 12.04 -11.33
C PHE A 48 43.63 12.34 -11.29
N ASP A 49 44.44 11.34 -11.01
CA ASP A 49 45.90 11.41 -10.98
C ASP A 49 46.45 12.69 -10.27
N PHE A 50 46.95 13.63 -11.00
CA PHE A 50 47.56 14.88 -10.49
C PHE A 50 46.69 16.11 -10.78
N GLU A 51 45.47 15.90 -11.27
CA GLU A 51 44.53 16.99 -11.56
C GLU A 51 43.88 17.53 -10.28
N GLU A 52 43.37 18.78 -10.37
CA GLU A 52 42.61 19.35 -9.27
C GLU A 52 41.33 18.54 -8.98
N PRO A 53 41.04 18.31 -7.71
CA PRO A 53 39.82 17.58 -7.33
C PRO A 53 38.55 18.23 -7.83
N ILE A 54 37.60 17.41 -8.27
CA ILE A 54 36.27 17.85 -8.70
C ILE A 54 35.28 17.49 -7.58
N GLU A 55 34.61 18.51 -7.04
CA GLU A 55 33.52 18.32 -6.07
C GLU A 55 32.20 18.07 -6.80
N THR A 56 31.47 17.03 -6.38
CA THR A 56 30.10 16.82 -6.85
C THR A 56 29.14 17.79 -6.17
N PRO A 57 27.98 18.10 -6.80
CA PRO A 57 26.92 18.79 -6.09
C PRO A 57 26.53 18.06 -4.80
N VAL A 58 26.17 18.82 -3.78
CA VAL A 58 25.64 18.26 -2.53
C VAL A 58 24.25 17.69 -2.79
N TRP A 59 24.04 16.45 -2.40
CA TRP A 59 22.74 15.81 -2.38
C TRP A 59 22.23 15.71 -0.94
N THR A 60 21.00 16.15 -0.71
CA THR A 60 20.38 16.15 0.62
C THR A 60 19.11 15.30 0.62
N ASN A 61 19.00 14.40 1.58
CA ASN A 61 17.79 13.66 1.91
C ASN A 61 17.29 14.13 3.28
N VAL A 62 15.98 14.09 3.47
CA VAL A 62 15.33 14.46 4.72
C VAL A 62 14.79 13.20 5.39
N VAL A 63 15.02 13.06 6.68
CA VAL A 63 14.50 11.96 7.47
C VAL A 63 12.99 12.13 7.64
N ASP A 64 12.26 11.09 7.32
CA ASP A 64 10.84 10.95 7.63
C ASP A 64 10.67 9.87 8.69
N ALA A 65 10.28 10.27 9.88
CA ALA A 65 10.10 9.39 11.03
C ALA A 65 8.66 9.43 11.58
N VAL A 66 7.74 10.10 10.87
CA VAL A 66 6.34 10.24 11.26
C VAL A 66 5.49 9.35 10.36
N ALA A 67 4.76 8.43 10.97
CA ALA A 67 3.85 7.57 10.22
C ALA A 67 2.63 8.35 9.70
N PRO A 68 2.07 7.96 8.54
CA PRO A 68 0.89 8.57 7.98
C PRO A 68 -0.36 8.31 8.85
N GLN A 69 -1.44 9.04 8.56
CA GLN A 69 -2.75 8.83 9.16
C GLN A 69 -3.76 8.51 8.07
N SER A 70 -4.60 7.49 8.30
CA SER A 70 -5.57 7.05 7.31
C SER A 70 -6.96 6.82 7.89
N GLU A 71 -7.96 6.86 7.00
CA GLU A 71 -9.36 6.58 7.31
C GLU A 71 -10.07 5.94 6.12
N ILE A 72 -11.16 5.25 6.39
CA ILE A 72 -12.09 4.78 5.37
C ILE A 72 -13.14 5.85 5.15
N THR A 73 -13.13 6.47 3.96
CA THR A 73 -14.04 7.58 3.61
C THR A 73 -15.35 7.12 2.98
N PHE A 74 -15.37 5.88 2.47
CA PHE A 74 -16.55 5.32 1.80
C PHE A 74 -16.57 3.82 1.94
N ALA A 75 -17.75 3.24 2.18
CA ALA A 75 -18.01 1.83 2.10
C ALA A 75 -19.42 1.58 1.54
N ALA A 76 -19.55 0.69 0.56
CA ALA A 76 -20.84 0.25 0.04
C ALA A 76 -20.77 -1.23 -0.36
N SER A 77 -21.84 -1.96 -0.11
CA SER A 77 -21.95 -3.37 -0.48
C SER A 77 -22.93 -3.53 -1.65
N GLN A 78 -22.50 -4.27 -2.66
CA GLN A 78 -23.35 -4.68 -3.78
C GLN A 78 -22.93 -6.07 -4.25
N ASP A 79 -23.87 -6.98 -4.43
CA ASP A 79 -23.65 -8.34 -4.96
C ASP A 79 -22.54 -9.12 -4.24
N GLY A 80 -22.46 -8.97 -2.89
CA GLY A 80 -21.44 -9.62 -2.06
C GLY A 80 -20.05 -8.98 -2.15
N ILE A 81 -19.91 -7.88 -2.88
CA ILE A 81 -18.67 -7.10 -2.99
C ILE A 81 -18.82 -5.83 -2.16
N VAL A 82 -17.91 -5.62 -1.22
CA VAL A 82 -17.79 -4.37 -0.47
C VAL A 82 -16.73 -3.51 -1.15
N THR A 83 -17.15 -2.37 -1.69
CA THR A 83 -16.24 -1.36 -2.23
C THR A 83 -15.89 -0.39 -1.12
N LEU A 84 -14.59 -0.25 -0.84
CA LEU A 84 -14.03 0.64 0.16
C LEU A 84 -13.20 1.72 -0.53
N ARG A 85 -13.25 2.95 -0.01
CA ARG A 85 -12.31 4.02 -0.40
C ARG A 85 -11.61 4.55 0.83
N PHE A 86 -10.32 4.85 0.64
CA PHE A 86 -9.42 5.29 1.68
C PHE A 86 -8.95 6.71 1.41
N ASN A 87 -8.69 7.45 2.47
CA ASN A 87 -7.87 8.65 2.45
C ASN A 87 -6.71 8.45 3.41
N ALA A 88 -5.56 9.02 3.09
CA ALA A 88 -4.45 9.09 4.01
C ALA A 88 -3.63 10.36 3.78
N GLU A 89 -3.11 10.91 4.85
CA GLU A 89 -2.23 12.07 4.86
C GLU A 89 -0.90 11.69 5.49
N ASP A 90 0.16 12.19 4.90
CA ASP A 90 1.54 12.05 5.35
C ASP A 90 2.24 13.39 5.33
N ASN A 91 3.22 13.59 6.22
CA ASN A 91 3.87 14.88 6.38
C ASN A 91 5.05 15.11 5.44
N ARG A 92 5.66 14.03 4.84
CA ARG A 92 6.90 14.15 4.07
C ARG A 92 7.02 13.21 2.87
N SER A 93 7.25 11.93 3.13
CA SER A 93 7.61 10.97 2.07
C SER A 93 6.42 10.58 1.19
N GLY A 94 5.21 10.81 1.66
CA GLY A 94 3.97 10.46 1.00
C GLY A 94 3.54 9.02 1.26
N VAL A 95 2.26 8.78 1.07
CA VAL A 95 1.64 7.47 1.28
C VAL A 95 2.07 6.50 0.18
N TRP A 96 2.55 5.33 0.59
CA TRP A 96 2.92 4.23 -0.32
C TRP A 96 1.79 3.23 -0.52
N LYS A 97 1.26 2.68 0.61
CA LYS A 97 0.25 1.62 0.56
C LYS A 97 -0.64 1.59 1.80
N TYR A 98 -1.66 0.76 1.72
CA TYR A 98 -2.61 0.55 2.80
C TYR A 98 -2.59 -0.90 3.27
N ASN A 99 -2.68 -1.10 4.58
CA ASN A 99 -2.96 -2.37 5.22
C ASN A 99 -4.44 -2.38 5.61
N LEU A 100 -5.23 -3.22 4.99
CA LEU A 100 -6.65 -3.40 5.31
C LEU A 100 -6.82 -4.53 6.31
N TYR A 101 -7.57 -4.29 7.36
CA TYR A 101 -7.96 -5.26 8.36
C TYR A 101 -9.46 -5.48 8.30
N VAL A 102 -9.87 -6.73 8.39
CA VAL A 102 -11.26 -7.16 8.29
C VAL A 102 -11.64 -7.98 9.52
N GLN A 103 -12.82 -7.72 10.03
CA GLN A 103 -13.47 -8.48 11.10
C GLN A 103 -14.81 -9.00 10.57
N ASP A 104 -15.01 -10.30 10.53
CA ASP A 104 -16.18 -10.97 9.95
C ASP A 104 -17.44 -10.89 10.79
N THR A 105 -17.28 -10.69 12.10
CA THR A 105 -18.38 -10.54 13.07
C THR A 105 -17.95 -9.55 14.14
N GLU A 106 -18.90 -8.80 14.72
CA GLU A 106 -18.60 -7.88 15.81
C GLU A 106 -18.00 -8.63 17.01
N GLY A 107 -16.87 -8.13 17.52
CA GLY A 107 -16.10 -8.78 18.58
C GLY A 107 -15.25 -9.98 18.14
N GLY A 108 -15.28 -10.33 16.84
CA GLY A 108 -14.43 -11.37 16.25
C GLY A 108 -12.99 -10.93 16.10
N LYS A 109 -12.16 -11.83 15.58
CA LYS A 109 -10.74 -11.57 15.33
C LYS A 109 -10.55 -10.69 14.10
N TRP A 110 -9.65 -9.70 14.21
CA TRP A 110 -9.16 -8.95 13.07
C TRP A 110 -8.19 -9.78 12.24
N THR A 111 -8.37 -9.78 10.94
CA THR A 111 -7.49 -10.43 9.98
C THR A 111 -7.01 -9.41 8.96
N LYS A 112 -5.70 -9.35 8.74
CA LYS A 112 -5.13 -8.50 7.69
C LYS A 112 -5.40 -9.14 6.33
N VAL A 113 -5.84 -8.34 5.38
CA VAL A 113 -5.92 -8.74 3.97
C VAL A 113 -4.51 -8.85 3.41
N GLU A 114 -4.21 -9.95 2.73
CA GLU A 114 -2.86 -10.25 2.22
C GLU A 114 -2.51 -9.49 0.93
N ASP A 115 -3.48 -8.85 0.27
CA ASP A 115 -3.25 -8.07 -0.94
C ASP A 115 -2.38 -6.84 -0.64
N GLU A 116 -1.52 -6.48 -1.58
CA GLU A 116 -0.80 -5.23 -1.55
C GLU A 116 -1.66 -4.11 -2.15
N ILE A 117 -2.25 -3.27 -1.28
CA ILE A 117 -3.19 -2.22 -1.68
C ILE A 117 -2.42 -0.91 -1.85
N THR A 118 -2.15 -0.52 -3.10
CA THR A 118 -1.45 0.72 -3.45
C THR A 118 -2.37 1.80 -4.01
N THR A 119 -3.68 1.52 -4.08
CA THR A 119 -4.71 2.44 -4.56
C THR A 119 -5.62 2.86 -3.42
N SER A 120 -6.29 3.99 -3.57
CA SER A 120 -7.27 4.50 -2.61
C SER A 120 -8.64 3.81 -2.69
N GLU A 121 -8.79 2.76 -3.48
CA GLU A 121 -10.00 1.95 -3.58
C GLU A 121 -9.65 0.46 -3.53
N TYR A 122 -10.43 -0.30 -2.77
CA TYR A 122 -10.32 -1.76 -2.69
C TYR A 122 -11.71 -2.40 -2.74
N LYS A 123 -11.80 -3.56 -3.41
CA LYS A 123 -13.03 -4.37 -3.51
C LYS A 123 -12.85 -5.66 -2.74
N PHE A 124 -13.46 -5.72 -1.58
CA PHE A 124 -13.47 -6.90 -0.74
C PHE A 124 -14.63 -7.83 -1.13
N LYS A 125 -14.34 -9.10 -1.40
CA LYS A 125 -15.38 -10.11 -1.67
C LYS A 125 -15.73 -10.80 -0.34
N GLY A 126 -16.91 -10.50 0.17
CA GLY A 126 -17.44 -11.11 1.39
C GLY A 126 -18.32 -12.32 1.12
N TYR A 127 -18.54 -13.12 2.17
CA TYR A 127 -19.53 -14.20 2.15
C TYR A 127 -20.89 -13.67 2.58
N PRO A 128 -21.99 -14.23 2.05
CA PRO A 128 -23.34 -13.84 2.43
C PRO A 128 -23.63 -14.06 3.93
N GLY A 129 -24.35 -13.11 4.51
CA GLY A 129 -24.82 -13.22 5.89
C GLY A 129 -23.83 -12.72 6.94
N PHE A 130 -22.66 -12.24 6.54
CA PHE A 130 -21.69 -11.63 7.44
C PHE A 130 -21.82 -10.10 7.45
N ASP A 131 -21.62 -9.52 8.63
CA ASP A 131 -21.50 -8.09 8.83
C ASP A 131 -20.03 -7.75 9.06
N TYR A 132 -19.33 -7.44 7.99
CA TYR A 132 -17.91 -7.17 8.03
C TYR A 132 -17.62 -5.77 8.61
N GLY A 133 -16.66 -5.74 9.54
CA GLY A 133 -16.03 -4.52 10.00
C GLY A 133 -14.69 -4.32 9.30
N PHE A 134 -14.34 -3.09 8.99
CA PHE A 134 -13.10 -2.73 8.31
C PHE A 134 -12.34 -1.66 9.07
N CYS A 135 -11.01 -1.78 9.06
CA CYS A 135 -10.07 -0.79 9.56
C CYS A 135 -8.88 -0.71 8.60
N VAL A 136 -8.42 0.49 8.29
CA VAL A 136 -7.29 0.70 7.40
C VAL A 136 -6.13 1.34 8.17
N MET A 137 -4.90 0.99 7.82
CA MET A 137 -3.67 1.64 8.28
C MET A 137 -2.79 1.92 7.08
N ALA A 138 -2.28 3.14 6.95
CA ALA A 138 -1.38 3.50 5.87
C ALA A 138 0.08 3.20 6.20
N VAL A 139 0.89 3.10 5.15
CA VAL A 139 2.34 2.99 5.19
C VAL A 139 2.89 4.04 4.23
N ASP A 140 3.88 4.81 4.65
CA ASP A 140 4.54 5.81 3.82
C ASP A 140 5.69 5.24 2.97
N MET A 141 6.29 6.07 2.13
CA MET A 141 7.42 5.71 1.29
C MET A 141 8.73 5.52 2.07
N ALA A 142 8.83 6.04 3.30
CA ALA A 142 9.96 5.81 4.19
C ALA A 142 9.85 4.48 4.96
N GLY A 143 8.66 3.85 4.94
CA GLY A 143 8.38 2.57 5.59
C GLY A 143 7.78 2.71 6.98
N ASN A 144 7.39 3.93 7.42
CA ASN A 144 6.69 4.11 8.68
C ASN A 144 5.26 3.59 8.53
N VAL A 145 4.82 2.84 9.53
CA VAL A 145 3.49 2.19 9.54
C VAL A 145 2.62 2.87 10.57
N GLU A 146 1.46 3.32 10.16
CA GLU A 146 0.45 3.87 11.06
C GLU A 146 0.15 2.91 12.21
N GLN A 147 0.07 3.46 13.40
CA GLN A 147 -0.26 2.72 14.63
C GLN A 147 -1.54 3.30 15.22
N LYS A 148 -2.64 2.58 15.08
CA LYS A 148 -3.91 2.90 15.72
C LYS A 148 -4.58 1.64 16.25
N GLU A 149 -5.53 1.80 17.15
CA GLU A 149 -6.35 0.69 17.61
C GLU A 149 -7.23 0.16 16.47
N LEU A 150 -7.31 -1.17 16.36
CA LEU A 150 -8.21 -1.79 15.39
C LEU A 150 -9.65 -1.65 15.86
N THR A 151 -10.37 -0.75 15.22
CA THR A 151 -11.80 -0.48 15.45
C THR A 151 -12.56 -0.64 14.15
N ARG A 152 -13.88 -0.84 14.22
CA ARG A 152 -14.74 -0.88 13.04
C ARG A 152 -14.98 0.55 12.55
N GLU A 153 -14.05 1.10 11.74
CA GLU A 153 -14.22 2.43 11.12
C GLU A 153 -15.50 2.47 10.27
N VAL A 154 -15.77 1.38 9.56
CA VAL A 154 -17.02 1.15 8.84
C VAL A 154 -17.47 -0.29 9.01
N SER A 155 -18.77 -0.52 8.86
CA SER A 155 -19.38 -1.86 8.85
C SER A 155 -20.27 -2.01 7.62
N GLN A 156 -20.19 -3.16 6.95
CA GLN A 156 -21.00 -3.47 5.78
C GLN A 156 -21.47 -4.92 5.83
N ALA A 157 -22.79 -5.08 5.87
CA ALA A 157 -23.40 -6.40 5.65
C ALA A 157 -23.31 -6.75 4.16
N THR A 158 -22.89 -7.97 3.85
CA THR A 158 -22.77 -8.40 2.46
C THR A 158 -24.13 -8.73 1.83
N PHE A 159 -25.01 -9.32 2.55
CA PHE A 159 -26.48 -9.43 2.40
C PHE A 159 -27.00 -10.41 3.46
N LYS A 160 -28.29 -10.32 3.78
CA LYS A 160 -28.94 -11.25 4.70
C LYS A 160 -29.57 -12.39 3.93
N TYR A 161 -29.51 -13.63 4.47
CA TYR A 161 -30.29 -14.72 3.94
C TYR A 161 -31.78 -14.35 4.00
N GLY A 162 -32.48 -14.50 2.89
CA GLY A 162 -33.89 -14.15 2.77
C GLY A 162 -34.17 -12.69 2.38
N ASP A 163 -33.15 -11.87 2.28
CA ASP A 163 -33.24 -10.49 1.74
C ASP A 163 -33.06 -10.57 0.20
N ALA A 164 -34.18 -10.83 -0.47
CA ALA A 164 -34.18 -11.05 -1.91
C ALA A 164 -34.11 -9.75 -2.73
N ASN A 165 -34.57 -8.64 -2.13
CA ASN A 165 -34.54 -7.32 -2.78
C ASN A 165 -33.29 -6.49 -2.44
N GLY A 166 -32.48 -6.92 -1.46
CA GLY A 166 -31.23 -6.26 -1.08
C GLY A 166 -31.41 -4.98 -0.23
N ASP A 167 -32.59 -4.79 0.39
CA ASP A 167 -32.90 -3.60 1.19
C ASP A 167 -32.37 -3.67 2.65
N GLY A 168 -31.73 -4.79 3.02
CA GLY A 168 -31.17 -5.04 4.34
C GLY A 168 -32.19 -5.53 5.36
N LYS A 169 -33.45 -5.78 4.96
CA LYS A 169 -34.52 -6.35 5.80
C LYS A 169 -34.93 -7.72 5.25
N VAL A 170 -35.43 -8.59 6.10
CA VAL A 170 -36.05 -9.85 5.70
C VAL A 170 -37.52 -9.77 6.07
N ASN A 171 -38.40 -9.65 5.09
CA ASN A 171 -39.82 -9.42 5.30
C ASN A 171 -40.67 -10.03 4.16
N SER A 172 -41.96 -9.70 4.11
CA SER A 172 -42.88 -10.23 3.10
C SER A 172 -42.61 -9.78 1.67
N GLU A 173 -41.86 -8.67 1.48
CA GLU A 173 -41.49 -8.16 0.16
C GLU A 173 -40.47 -9.12 -0.49
N ASP A 174 -39.54 -9.63 0.30
CA ASP A 174 -38.54 -10.63 -0.15
C ASP A 174 -39.20 -11.94 -0.54
N VAL A 175 -40.18 -12.36 0.26
CA VAL A 175 -40.93 -13.57 -0.06
C VAL A 175 -41.69 -13.41 -1.38
N SER A 176 -42.29 -12.24 -1.60
CA SER A 176 -43.01 -11.93 -2.83
C SER A 176 -42.07 -11.95 -4.04
N LEU A 177 -40.89 -11.34 -3.90
CA LEU A 177 -39.87 -11.31 -4.94
C LEU A 177 -39.34 -12.72 -5.23
N ALA A 178 -39.05 -13.50 -4.19
CA ALA A 178 -38.57 -14.87 -4.35
C ALA A 178 -39.60 -15.76 -5.04
N VAL A 179 -40.90 -15.61 -4.72
CA VAL A 179 -41.99 -16.32 -5.41
C VAL A 179 -42.13 -15.88 -6.85
N GLU A 180 -42.00 -14.59 -7.15
CA GLU A 180 -42.04 -14.06 -8.51
C GLU A 180 -40.91 -14.66 -9.36
N TYR A 181 -39.68 -14.70 -8.82
CA TYR A 181 -38.53 -15.34 -9.48
C TYR A 181 -38.75 -16.83 -9.71
N TYR A 182 -39.32 -17.53 -8.74
CA TYR A 182 -39.60 -18.95 -8.86
C TYR A 182 -40.64 -19.23 -9.96
N LEU A 183 -41.63 -18.37 -10.10
CA LEU A 183 -42.72 -18.56 -11.06
C LEU A 183 -42.39 -18.07 -12.48
N ASN A 184 -41.58 -17.03 -12.62
CA ASN A 184 -41.43 -16.27 -13.87
C ASN A 184 -40.00 -16.07 -14.37
N GLY A 185 -38.97 -16.46 -13.62
CA GLY A 185 -37.57 -16.12 -13.92
C GLY A 185 -36.57 -17.27 -13.83
N PRO A 186 -35.34 -17.07 -14.31
CA PRO A 186 -34.26 -18.00 -14.09
C PRO A 186 -33.90 -18.00 -12.61
N ILE A 187 -33.98 -19.18 -11.99
CA ILE A 187 -33.68 -19.38 -10.55
C ILE A 187 -32.16 -19.21 -10.39
N LEU A 188 -31.71 -18.12 -9.79
CA LEU A 188 -30.40 -18.01 -9.20
C LEU A 188 -30.45 -18.62 -7.79
N ILE A 189 -30.36 -19.94 -7.70
CA ILE A 189 -30.21 -20.63 -6.41
C ILE A 189 -28.73 -20.51 -6.05
N TYR A 190 -28.41 -19.67 -5.07
CA TYR A 190 -27.13 -19.74 -4.38
C TYR A 190 -27.21 -20.93 -3.40
N MET A 191 -26.82 -22.09 -3.88
CA MET A 191 -26.64 -23.26 -3.01
C MET A 191 -25.31 -23.11 -2.29
N CYS A 192 -25.34 -22.95 -0.97
CA CYS A 192 -24.17 -23.16 -0.11
C CYS A 192 -23.83 -24.65 -0.13
N SER A 193 -22.63 -24.97 -0.60
CA SER A 193 -21.94 -26.23 -0.33
C SER A 193 -20.87 -26.01 0.71
#